data_84b3fb3b1b6f0f2b06abb61f61ce95f5
#
_entry.id   84b3fb3b1b6f0f2b06abb61f61ce95f5
#
_cell.length_a   1.000
_cell.length_b   1.000
_cell.length_c   1.000
_cell.angle_alpha   90.00
_cell.angle_beta   90.00
_cell.angle_gamma   90.00
#
_symmetry.space_group_name_H-M   'P 1'
#
loop_
_entity.id
_entity.type
_entity.pdbx_description
1 polymer ?
#
loop_
_entity_poly.entity_id
_entity_poly.type
_entity_poly.pdbx_seq_one_letter_code
_entity_poly.pdbx_strand_id
1 'polypeptide(L)'
;LAVGIGVLAYTHRSAFSGANWSARVGFLPELLFLTGGLFAVLAMQPYADGKYHPTWGDRVDGRKLRSLDPVQVVANYIMPTRVGASNFVRDSVEITAMERYIREKRRAGLTSFGITHVFLAAYVRTVAKYPALNRFLSGQQVYSRGDDIQFCMMVKEEMSTDAAESAMKLHLTQTDSVEEIYRKMNEQVTRIKEASDASDFDKTAKLLSLIPGVVFKFVVWVLKVMDYFGLLPKFLLEVSPFHGSIFFTSMGSLGIPPIVHHLYDFGNLPVFCAFGCKYRKNEIDLDGNLVQRKYVDFTVNTDERICDGFYFATALKHMKKYLQHPERLDEPLDEVVKDVD
;
A
#
# COMPACT_ATOMS: atom_id res chain seq x y z
N LEU A 1 32.16 12.08 4.68
CA LEU A 1 31.42 13.15 5.37
C LEU A 1 32.36 13.93 6.30
N ALA A 2 33.11 13.27 7.22
CA ALA A 2 34.03 13.90 8.14
C ALA A 2 35.11 14.75 7.45
N VAL A 3 35.67 14.26 6.33
CA VAL A 3 36.65 15.01 5.50
C VAL A 3 35.98 16.24 4.89
N GLY A 4 34.75 16.12 4.35
CA GLY A 4 34.00 17.25 3.78
C GLY A 4 33.71 18.35 4.81
N ILE A 5 33.28 17.96 6.03
CA ILE A 5 33.05 18.90 7.14
C ILE A 5 34.36 19.56 7.56
N GLY A 6 35.47 18.80 7.62
CA GLY A 6 36.79 19.33 7.96
C GLY A 6 37.30 20.34 6.92
N VAL A 7 37.15 20.07 5.65
CA VAL A 7 37.48 21.02 4.56
C VAL A 7 36.61 22.27 4.65
N LEU A 8 35.30 22.13 4.88
CA LEU A 8 34.37 23.24 5.01
C LEU A 8 34.71 24.12 6.21
N ALA A 9 35.01 23.51 7.35
CA ALA A 9 35.47 24.24 8.56
C ALA A 9 36.79 24.95 8.34
N TYR A 10 37.73 24.36 7.61
CA TYR A 10 39.00 24.98 7.27
C TYR A 10 38.86 26.15 6.28
N THR A 11 38.10 25.98 5.21
CA THR A 11 37.90 27.01 4.18
C THR A 11 37.10 28.20 4.69
N HIS A 12 36.15 27.97 5.60
CA HIS A 12 35.29 29.02 6.18
C HIS A 12 35.64 29.32 7.67
N ARG A 13 36.89 29.10 8.08
CA ARG A 13 37.32 29.32 9.48
C ARG A 13 37.00 30.71 10.03
N SER A 14 36.96 31.75 9.16
CA SER A 14 36.56 33.10 9.54
C SER A 14 35.10 33.23 9.96
N ALA A 15 34.21 32.42 9.39
CA ALA A 15 32.80 32.37 9.77
C ALA A 15 32.62 31.81 11.20
N PHE A 16 33.45 30.86 11.59
CA PHE A 16 33.44 30.27 12.94
C PHE A 16 34.13 31.12 13.99
N SER A 17 35.03 32.06 13.59
CA SER A 17 35.72 32.99 14.51
C SER A 17 34.88 34.21 14.91
N GLY A 18 33.69 34.37 14.38
CA GLY A 18 32.77 35.43 14.78
C GLY A 18 33.04 36.81 14.17
N ALA A 19 34.02 36.94 13.26
CA ALA A 19 34.52 38.25 12.80
C ALA A 19 33.62 38.95 11.77
N ASN A 20 32.83 38.24 10.97
CA ASN A 20 32.00 38.84 9.92
C ASN A 20 30.74 38.10 9.61
N TRP A 21 29.56 38.79 9.57
CA TRP A 21 28.28 38.18 9.26
C TRP A 21 28.20 37.64 7.81
N SER A 22 28.77 38.34 6.84
CA SER A 22 28.86 37.87 5.46
C SER A 22 29.63 36.56 5.29
N ALA A 23 30.71 36.34 6.09
CA ALA A 23 31.45 35.11 6.10
C ALA A 23 30.69 33.96 6.77
N ARG A 24 29.78 34.27 7.71
CA ARG A 24 28.94 33.26 8.38
C ARG A 24 27.86 32.68 7.45
N VAL A 25 27.43 33.43 6.45
CA VAL A 25 26.39 33.01 5.50
C VAL A 25 27.01 32.37 4.25
N GLY A 26 28.28 32.72 3.93
CA GLY A 26 28.96 32.32 2.70
C GLY A 26 29.17 30.79 2.55
N PHE A 27 29.11 30.01 3.66
CA PHE A 27 29.26 28.56 3.61
C PHE A 27 27.92 27.81 3.45
N LEU A 28 26.79 28.50 3.50
CA LEU A 28 25.46 27.92 3.36
C LEU A 28 25.27 27.08 2.08
N PRO A 29 25.72 27.52 0.89
CA PRO A 29 25.62 26.71 -0.32
C PRO A 29 26.36 25.38 -0.21
N GLU A 30 27.58 25.37 0.35
CA GLU A 30 28.38 24.15 0.52
C GLU A 30 27.76 23.22 1.58
N LEU A 31 27.24 23.79 2.67
CA LEU A 31 26.51 23.02 3.68
C LEU A 31 25.25 22.37 3.08
N LEU A 32 24.50 23.11 2.29
CA LEU A 32 23.32 22.59 1.58
C LEU A 32 23.71 21.51 0.56
N PHE A 33 24.81 21.69 -0.15
CA PHE A 33 25.33 20.67 -1.07
C PHE A 33 25.77 19.40 -0.34
N LEU A 34 26.51 19.53 0.77
CA LEU A 34 26.96 18.37 1.58
C LEU A 34 25.78 17.66 2.26
N THR A 35 24.82 18.41 2.79
CA THR A 35 23.61 17.83 3.38
C THR A 35 22.74 17.19 2.32
N GLY A 36 22.54 17.83 1.17
CA GLY A 36 21.83 17.26 0.03
C GLY A 36 22.49 15.96 -0.48
N GLY A 37 23.83 15.96 -0.58
CA GLY A 37 24.59 14.77 -0.94
C GLY A 37 24.47 13.64 0.09
N LEU A 38 24.50 13.98 1.39
CA LEU A 38 24.24 12.99 2.45
C LEU A 38 22.84 12.39 2.35
N PHE A 39 21.83 13.23 2.18
CA PHE A 39 20.44 12.78 1.99
C PHE A 39 20.28 11.91 0.74
N ALA A 40 20.95 12.27 -0.36
CA ALA A 40 20.97 11.45 -1.57
C ALA A 40 21.59 10.07 -1.32
N VAL A 41 22.71 9.99 -0.61
CA VAL A 41 23.37 8.71 -0.24
C VAL A 41 22.49 7.89 0.70
N LEU A 42 21.82 8.52 1.67
CA LEU A 42 20.90 7.83 2.59
C LEU A 42 19.64 7.34 1.88
N ALA A 43 19.17 8.06 0.85
CA ALA A 43 18.04 7.66 0.03
C ALA A 43 18.38 6.49 -0.95
N MET A 44 19.66 6.28 -1.23
CA MET A 44 20.18 5.20 -2.09
C MET A 44 20.46 3.91 -1.31
N GLN A 45 19.66 3.57 -0.29
CA GLN A 45 19.84 2.31 0.41
C GLN A 45 19.56 1.12 -0.50
N PRO A 46 20.49 0.17 -0.63
CA PRO A 46 20.28 -0.99 -1.50
C PRO A 46 19.15 -1.87 -0.97
N TYR A 47 18.34 -2.41 -1.88
CA TYR A 47 17.38 -3.46 -1.56
C TYR A 47 18.15 -4.67 -0.98
N ALA A 48 17.63 -5.22 0.11
CA ALA A 48 18.33 -6.27 0.86
C ALA A 48 18.43 -7.62 0.12
N ASP A 49 17.68 -7.80 -0.99
CA ASP A 49 17.58 -9.06 -1.74
C ASP A 49 18.44 -9.12 -3.01
N GLY A 50 19.22 -8.09 -3.31
CA GLY A 50 20.13 -8.04 -4.46
C GLY A 50 19.48 -8.10 -5.84
N LYS A 51 18.16 -8.08 -5.94
CA LYS A 51 17.42 -8.19 -7.21
C LYS A 51 17.23 -6.86 -7.95
N TYR A 52 17.45 -5.77 -7.27
CA TYR A 52 17.22 -4.44 -7.80
C TYR A 52 18.40 -3.52 -7.52
N HIS A 53 18.89 -2.83 -8.54
CA HIS A 53 19.91 -1.79 -8.39
C HIS A 53 19.20 -0.42 -8.40
N PRO A 54 19.07 0.25 -7.25
CA PRO A 54 18.42 1.55 -7.19
C PRO A 54 19.16 2.57 -8.05
N THR A 55 18.40 3.35 -8.80
CA THR A 55 18.91 4.48 -9.56
C THR A 55 18.61 5.79 -8.81
N TRP A 56 19.24 6.90 -9.23
CA TRP A 56 19.02 8.19 -8.61
C TRP A 56 17.53 8.56 -8.57
N GLY A 57 17.03 8.90 -7.40
CA GLY A 57 15.63 9.28 -7.17
C GLY A 57 14.68 8.12 -6.87
N ASP A 58 15.18 6.89 -6.83
CA ASP A 58 14.38 5.76 -6.35
C ASP A 58 14.25 5.80 -4.82
N ARG A 59 13.18 5.18 -4.33
CA ARG A 59 12.87 5.08 -2.90
C ARG A 59 13.20 3.68 -2.38
N VAL A 60 13.32 3.56 -1.07
CA VAL A 60 13.48 2.25 -0.41
C VAL A 60 12.29 1.32 -0.66
N ASP A 61 11.10 1.91 -0.87
CA ASP A 61 9.82 1.20 -1.07
C ASP A 61 9.31 1.22 -2.52
N GLY A 62 10.11 1.72 -3.49
CA GLY A 62 9.68 1.70 -4.88
C GLY A 62 10.64 2.36 -5.87
N ARG A 63 10.60 1.87 -7.10
CA ARG A 63 11.33 2.41 -8.25
C ARG A 63 10.58 3.59 -8.86
N LYS A 64 11.25 4.72 -9.09
CA LYS A 64 10.68 5.88 -9.77
C LYS A 64 10.40 5.55 -11.24
N LEU A 65 9.19 5.86 -11.71
CA LEU A 65 8.83 5.73 -13.12
C LEU A 65 9.23 7.00 -13.87
N ARG A 66 9.95 6.81 -14.98
CA ARG A 66 10.54 7.90 -15.77
C ARG A 66 9.93 8.03 -17.16
N SER A 67 9.24 7.00 -17.64
CA SER A 67 8.64 6.91 -18.98
C SER A 67 7.11 7.04 -18.97
N LEU A 68 6.57 7.80 -18.01
CA LEU A 68 5.13 8.06 -17.91
C LEU A 68 4.68 9.02 -19.02
N ASP A 69 3.40 8.88 -19.42
CA ASP A 69 2.75 9.82 -20.31
C ASP A 69 2.80 11.25 -19.73
N PRO A 70 3.12 12.28 -20.54
CA PRO A 70 3.19 13.67 -20.08
C PRO A 70 1.91 14.17 -19.40
N VAL A 71 0.73 13.74 -19.84
CA VAL A 71 -0.55 14.12 -19.23
C VAL A 71 -0.65 13.55 -17.81
N GLN A 72 -0.22 12.33 -17.61
CA GLN A 72 -0.19 11.69 -16.27
C GLN A 72 0.78 12.43 -15.34
N VAL A 73 1.94 12.87 -15.85
CA VAL A 73 2.89 13.66 -15.06
C VAL A 73 2.26 14.99 -14.63
N VAL A 74 1.60 15.71 -15.55
CA VAL A 74 0.92 16.99 -15.24
C VAL A 74 -0.22 16.78 -14.24
N ALA A 75 -1.00 15.70 -14.37
CA ALA A 75 -2.11 15.38 -13.49
C ALA A 75 -1.68 15.25 -12.02
N ASN A 76 -0.45 14.75 -11.75
CA ASN A 76 0.09 14.64 -10.40
C ASN A 76 0.23 15.99 -9.67
N TYR A 77 0.41 17.08 -10.42
CA TYR A 77 0.52 18.45 -9.87
C TYR A 77 -0.84 19.14 -9.77
N ILE A 78 -1.77 18.83 -10.67
CA ILE A 78 -3.14 19.39 -10.66
C ILE A 78 -3.93 18.78 -9.48
N MET A 79 -3.70 17.51 -9.15
CA MET A 79 -4.33 16.82 -8.04
C MET A 79 -3.34 16.62 -6.88
N PRO A 80 -3.15 17.58 -5.97
CA PRO A 80 -2.08 17.54 -4.97
C PRO A 80 -2.35 16.55 -3.83
N THR A 81 -3.61 16.16 -3.59
CA THR A 81 -3.99 15.26 -2.47
C THR A 81 -4.59 13.95 -2.99
N ARG A 82 -4.47 12.87 -2.20
CA ARG A 82 -5.11 11.58 -2.53
C ARG A 82 -6.62 11.66 -2.45
N VAL A 83 -7.13 12.37 -1.47
CA VAL A 83 -8.58 12.57 -1.35
C VAL A 83 -9.13 13.27 -2.58
N GLY A 84 -8.43 14.29 -3.10
CA GLY A 84 -8.81 15.00 -4.32
C GLY A 84 -8.67 14.19 -5.61
N ALA A 85 -7.84 13.13 -5.59
CA ALA A 85 -7.62 12.23 -6.72
C ALA A 85 -8.34 10.89 -6.57
N SER A 86 -9.31 10.80 -5.65
CA SER A 86 -10.01 9.55 -5.35
C SER A 86 -11.09 9.23 -6.37
N ASN A 87 -11.01 8.04 -6.98
CA ASN A 87 -12.04 7.45 -7.81
C ASN A 87 -12.75 6.31 -7.06
N PHE A 88 -14.07 6.43 -6.89
CA PHE A 88 -14.88 5.45 -6.17
C PHE A 88 -15.66 4.58 -7.14
N VAL A 89 -15.51 3.27 -6.99
CA VAL A 89 -16.31 2.28 -7.72
C VAL A 89 -17.02 1.39 -6.72
N ARG A 90 -18.29 1.15 -6.94
CA ARG A 90 -19.09 0.14 -6.24
C ARG A 90 -19.56 -0.89 -7.25
N ASP A 91 -19.35 -2.15 -6.92
CA ASP A 91 -19.81 -3.27 -7.75
C ASP A 91 -20.23 -4.46 -6.87
N SER A 92 -20.83 -5.45 -7.49
CA SER A 92 -21.22 -6.70 -6.84
C SER A 92 -20.68 -7.90 -7.60
N VAL A 93 -20.44 -8.98 -6.87
CA VAL A 93 -20.02 -10.26 -7.46
C VAL A 93 -20.91 -11.39 -6.95
N GLU A 94 -21.33 -12.24 -7.87
CA GLU A 94 -22.03 -13.49 -7.56
C GLU A 94 -21.01 -14.48 -6.97
N ILE A 95 -21.32 -15.08 -5.82
CA ILE A 95 -20.35 -15.83 -5.01
C ILE A 95 -20.68 -17.33 -4.87
N THR A 96 -21.61 -17.90 -5.62
CA THR A 96 -21.94 -19.34 -5.50
C THR A 96 -20.75 -20.22 -5.84
N ALA A 97 -20.04 -19.90 -6.94
CA ALA A 97 -18.80 -20.60 -7.30
C ALA A 97 -17.70 -20.38 -6.26
N MET A 98 -17.54 -19.14 -5.78
CA MET A 98 -16.57 -18.80 -4.74
C MET A 98 -16.83 -19.55 -3.43
N GLU A 99 -18.09 -19.67 -3.00
CA GLU A 99 -18.43 -20.44 -1.79
C GLU A 99 -18.14 -21.95 -1.96
N ARG A 100 -18.32 -22.50 -3.18
CA ARG A 100 -17.93 -23.88 -3.49
C ARG A 100 -16.42 -24.04 -3.39
N TYR A 101 -15.67 -23.21 -4.04
CA TYR A 101 -14.21 -23.19 -4.02
C TYR A 101 -13.64 -23.07 -2.58
N ILE A 102 -14.21 -22.17 -1.77
CA ILE A 102 -13.83 -22.02 -0.36
C ILE A 102 -14.06 -23.33 0.41
N ARG A 103 -15.20 -24.00 0.18
CA ARG A 103 -15.48 -25.30 0.85
C ARG A 103 -14.51 -26.39 0.41
N GLU A 104 -14.15 -26.43 -0.86
CA GLU A 104 -13.16 -27.38 -1.41
C GLU A 104 -11.78 -27.16 -0.79
N LYS A 105 -11.29 -25.93 -0.75
CA LYS A 105 -10.01 -25.57 -0.12
C LYS A 105 -10.00 -25.91 1.39
N ARG A 106 -11.10 -25.69 2.10
CA ARG A 106 -11.22 -26.09 3.52
C ARG A 106 -11.16 -27.59 3.72
N ARG A 107 -11.78 -28.36 2.83
CA ARG A 107 -11.70 -29.84 2.84
C ARG A 107 -10.29 -30.33 2.50
N ALA A 108 -9.57 -29.60 1.68
CA ALA A 108 -8.17 -29.90 1.33
C ALA A 108 -7.16 -29.51 2.43
N GLY A 109 -7.63 -29.01 3.60
CA GLY A 109 -6.78 -28.71 4.76
C GLY A 109 -6.57 -27.22 5.06
N LEU A 110 -7.06 -26.30 4.21
CA LEU A 110 -6.97 -24.85 4.47
C LEU A 110 -8.16 -24.40 5.34
N THR A 111 -8.20 -24.81 6.59
CA THR A 111 -9.39 -24.77 7.48
C THR A 111 -9.98 -23.36 7.66
N SER A 112 -9.16 -22.31 7.72
CA SER A 112 -9.57 -20.90 7.89
C SER A 112 -9.72 -20.15 6.56
N PHE A 113 -9.61 -20.85 5.40
CA PHE A 113 -9.72 -20.23 4.09
C PHE A 113 -11.08 -19.56 3.91
N GLY A 114 -11.11 -18.33 3.43
CA GLY A 114 -12.33 -17.55 3.33
C GLY A 114 -12.28 -16.50 2.20
N ILE A 115 -13.33 -15.70 2.13
CA ILE A 115 -13.53 -14.67 1.08
C ILE A 115 -12.32 -13.73 0.97
N THR A 116 -11.75 -13.30 2.09
CA THR A 116 -10.57 -12.42 2.10
C THR A 116 -9.39 -13.00 1.33
N HIS A 117 -9.14 -14.31 1.49
CA HIS A 117 -8.07 -15.01 0.76
C HIS A 117 -8.32 -15.03 -0.75
N VAL A 118 -9.59 -15.24 -1.16
CA VAL A 118 -9.96 -15.23 -2.58
C VAL A 118 -9.79 -13.84 -3.19
N PHE A 119 -10.27 -12.79 -2.50
CA PHE A 119 -10.06 -11.41 -2.96
C PHE A 119 -8.59 -11.06 -3.06
N LEU A 120 -7.80 -11.44 -2.08
CA LEU A 120 -6.36 -11.17 -2.06
C LEU A 120 -5.64 -11.90 -3.19
N ALA A 121 -5.93 -13.18 -3.41
CA ALA A 121 -5.37 -13.94 -4.52
C ALA A 121 -5.79 -13.36 -5.88
N ALA A 122 -7.07 -12.94 -6.03
CA ALA A 122 -7.55 -12.28 -7.23
C ALA A 122 -6.84 -10.94 -7.47
N TYR A 123 -6.57 -10.17 -6.41
CA TYR A 123 -5.80 -8.92 -6.50
C TYR A 123 -4.35 -9.19 -6.94
N VAL A 124 -3.67 -10.15 -6.32
CA VAL A 124 -2.29 -10.55 -6.68
C VAL A 124 -2.20 -10.95 -8.15
N ARG A 125 -3.13 -11.82 -8.61
CA ARG A 125 -3.23 -12.22 -10.03
C ARG A 125 -3.51 -11.03 -10.96
N THR A 126 -4.29 -10.08 -10.49
CA THR A 126 -4.60 -8.87 -11.27
C THR A 126 -3.38 -7.96 -11.37
N VAL A 127 -2.63 -7.77 -10.30
CA VAL A 127 -1.38 -6.98 -10.30
C VAL A 127 -0.34 -7.61 -11.22
N ALA A 128 -0.24 -8.94 -11.27
CA ALA A 128 0.69 -9.64 -12.16
C ALA A 128 0.47 -9.27 -13.63
N LYS A 129 -0.77 -9.01 -14.04
CA LYS A 129 -1.14 -8.61 -15.40
C LYS A 129 -1.25 -7.09 -15.58
N TYR A 130 -1.64 -6.39 -14.52
CA TYR A 130 -1.88 -4.95 -14.51
C TYR A 130 -1.02 -4.27 -13.43
N PRO A 131 0.30 -4.17 -13.65
CA PRO A 131 1.27 -3.74 -12.62
C PRO A 131 1.07 -2.29 -12.16
N ALA A 132 0.39 -1.43 -12.93
CA ALA A 132 0.09 -0.07 -12.52
C ALA A 132 -0.79 0.00 -11.25
N LEU A 133 -1.52 -1.06 -10.89
CA LEU A 133 -2.23 -1.15 -9.61
C LEU A 133 -1.28 -1.21 -8.40
N ASN A 134 -0.01 -1.53 -8.62
CA ASN A 134 1.03 -1.57 -7.58
C ASN A 134 1.94 -0.33 -7.59
N ARG A 135 1.49 0.73 -8.27
CA ARG A 135 2.14 2.05 -8.24
C ARG A 135 1.64 2.87 -7.06
N PHE A 136 2.44 3.83 -6.65
CA PHE A 136 2.04 4.83 -5.66
C PHE A 136 2.64 6.19 -5.96
N LEU A 137 2.09 7.25 -5.36
CA LEU A 137 2.62 8.60 -5.44
C LEU A 137 3.30 9.00 -4.13
N SER A 138 4.45 9.62 -4.26
CA SER A 138 5.10 10.37 -3.21
C SER A 138 5.86 11.54 -3.83
N GLY A 139 5.77 12.73 -3.23
CA GLY A 139 6.40 13.94 -3.77
C GLY A 139 5.98 14.28 -5.20
N GLN A 140 4.71 14.13 -5.58
CA GLN A 140 4.18 14.25 -6.94
C GLN A 140 4.90 13.41 -8.00
N GLN A 141 5.63 12.38 -7.58
CA GLN A 141 6.27 11.42 -8.46
C GLN A 141 5.58 10.07 -8.33
N VAL A 142 5.51 9.32 -9.42
CA VAL A 142 4.96 7.97 -9.44
C VAL A 142 6.09 6.97 -9.29
N TYR A 143 5.86 6.00 -8.42
CA TYR A 143 6.77 4.89 -8.13
C TYR A 143 6.06 3.56 -8.35
N SER A 144 6.80 2.55 -8.77
CA SER A 144 6.33 1.16 -8.83
C SER A 144 6.97 0.35 -7.70
N ARG A 145 6.17 -0.46 -6.98
CA ARG A 145 6.70 -1.41 -5.99
C ARG A 145 7.26 -2.68 -6.63
N GLY A 146 7.11 -2.84 -7.96
CA GLY A 146 7.56 -4.05 -8.66
C GLY A 146 6.84 -5.30 -8.13
N ASP A 147 7.62 -6.29 -7.71
CA ASP A 147 7.10 -7.57 -7.21
C ASP A 147 6.52 -7.51 -5.79
N ASP A 148 6.83 -6.48 -5.00
CA ASP A 148 6.39 -6.37 -3.61
C ASP A 148 4.96 -5.83 -3.53
N ILE A 149 3.99 -6.70 -3.32
CA ILE A 149 2.59 -6.33 -3.09
C ILE A 149 2.35 -6.27 -1.59
N GLN A 150 2.23 -5.05 -1.06
CA GLN A 150 2.03 -4.79 0.36
C GLN A 150 0.54 -4.68 0.66
N PHE A 151 0.01 -5.73 1.25
CA PHE A 151 -1.39 -5.79 1.68
C PHE A 151 -1.51 -5.33 3.13
N CYS A 152 -2.39 -4.37 3.37
CA CYS A 152 -2.65 -3.83 4.71
C CYS A 152 -4.10 -4.10 5.13
N MET A 153 -4.33 -4.46 6.39
CA MET A 153 -5.65 -4.54 6.99
C MET A 153 -5.60 -4.34 8.51
N MET A 154 -6.75 -3.99 9.09
CA MET A 154 -6.90 -4.03 10.54
C MET A 154 -7.43 -5.39 10.97
N VAL A 155 -6.87 -5.91 12.02
CA VAL A 155 -7.29 -7.16 12.67
C VAL A 155 -7.71 -6.84 14.09
N LYS A 156 -8.95 -7.20 14.45
CA LYS A 156 -9.38 -7.16 15.86
C LYS A 156 -8.94 -8.44 16.57
N GLU A 157 -8.46 -8.31 17.79
CA GLU A 157 -8.13 -9.45 18.64
C GLU A 157 -9.40 -10.25 18.99
N GLU A 158 -10.49 -9.52 19.34
CA GLU A 158 -11.81 -10.07 19.61
C GLU A 158 -12.90 -9.23 18.93
N MET A 159 -14.04 -9.87 18.65
CA MET A 159 -15.20 -9.21 18.02
C MET A 159 -16.03 -8.45 19.08
N SER A 160 -15.41 -7.49 19.76
CA SER A 160 -16.04 -6.60 20.72
C SER A 160 -15.77 -5.14 20.40
N THR A 161 -16.58 -4.22 20.91
CA THR A 161 -16.39 -2.76 20.73
C THR A 161 -15.10 -2.27 21.37
N ASP A 162 -14.70 -2.88 22.47
CA ASP A 162 -13.59 -2.46 23.32
C ASP A 162 -12.27 -3.16 22.98
N ALA A 163 -12.32 -4.19 22.11
CA ALA A 163 -11.11 -4.90 21.67
C ALA A 163 -10.19 -4.01 20.85
N ALA A 164 -8.90 -4.11 21.13
CA ALA A 164 -7.85 -3.45 20.36
C ALA A 164 -7.88 -3.87 18.90
N GLU A 165 -7.57 -2.92 18.02
CA GLU A 165 -7.37 -3.17 16.59
C GLU A 165 -5.89 -3.06 16.29
N SER A 166 -5.32 -4.10 15.71
CA SER A 166 -3.92 -4.14 15.30
C SER A 166 -3.78 -4.07 13.80
N ALA A 167 -2.84 -3.24 13.33
CA ALA A 167 -2.55 -3.15 11.91
C ALA A 167 -1.70 -4.37 11.49
N MET A 168 -2.14 -5.03 10.43
CA MET A 168 -1.39 -6.10 9.75
C MET A 168 -0.87 -5.59 8.42
N LYS A 169 0.42 -5.81 8.15
CA LYS A 169 1.02 -5.65 6.83
C LYS A 169 1.58 -7.01 6.37
N LEU A 170 1.28 -7.38 5.14
CA LEU A 170 1.68 -8.63 4.53
C LEU A 170 2.39 -8.36 3.21
N HIS A 171 3.55 -8.96 3.00
CA HIS A 171 4.31 -8.90 1.75
C HIS A 171 4.02 -10.13 0.89
N LEU A 172 3.49 -9.88 -0.28
CA LEU A 172 3.18 -10.88 -1.28
C LEU A 172 3.95 -10.59 -2.56
N THR A 173 4.19 -11.63 -3.35
CA THR A 173 4.77 -11.51 -4.69
C THR A 173 3.72 -11.80 -5.75
N GLN A 174 3.92 -11.31 -6.96
CA GLN A 174 3.03 -11.54 -8.10
C GLN A 174 2.88 -13.03 -8.44
N THR A 175 3.82 -13.86 -8.01
CA THR A 175 3.86 -15.32 -8.26
C THR A 175 3.33 -16.16 -7.11
N ASP A 176 2.96 -15.55 -5.98
CA ASP A 176 2.45 -16.30 -4.83
C ASP A 176 1.18 -17.10 -5.21
N SER A 177 1.18 -18.39 -4.88
CA SER A 177 0.02 -19.27 -5.01
C SER A 177 -1.05 -18.98 -3.95
N VAL A 178 -2.25 -19.51 -4.16
CA VAL A 178 -3.35 -19.40 -3.18
C VAL A 178 -2.95 -19.96 -1.82
N GLU A 179 -2.21 -21.07 -1.81
CA GLU A 179 -1.71 -21.72 -0.61
C GLU A 179 -0.67 -20.88 0.13
N GLU A 180 0.24 -20.24 -0.61
CA GLU A 180 1.25 -19.34 -0.04
C GLU A 180 0.61 -18.09 0.56
N ILE A 181 -0.35 -17.48 -0.15
CA ILE A 181 -1.13 -16.35 0.35
C ILE A 181 -1.86 -16.74 1.65
N TYR A 182 -2.52 -17.91 1.66
CA TYR A 182 -3.19 -18.43 2.84
C TYR A 182 -2.21 -18.60 4.01
N ARG A 183 -1.08 -19.27 3.79
CA ARG A 183 -0.06 -19.51 4.80
C ARG A 183 0.48 -18.19 5.38
N LYS A 184 0.94 -17.29 4.51
CA LYS A 184 1.50 -15.98 4.91
C LYS A 184 0.49 -15.15 5.71
N MET A 185 -0.77 -15.12 5.28
CA MET A 185 -1.83 -14.38 5.97
C MET A 185 -2.14 -14.98 7.34
N ASN A 186 -2.30 -16.31 7.44
CA ASN A 186 -2.60 -16.96 8.71
C ASN A 186 -1.45 -16.85 9.71
N GLU A 187 -0.20 -16.97 9.26
CA GLU A 187 0.97 -16.76 10.10
C GLU A 187 0.97 -15.37 10.74
N GLN A 188 0.65 -14.33 9.97
CA GLN A 188 0.57 -12.96 10.49
C GLN A 188 -0.63 -12.78 11.45
N VAL A 189 -1.80 -13.30 11.09
CA VAL A 189 -3.00 -13.23 11.96
C VAL A 189 -2.75 -13.96 13.27
N THR A 190 -2.15 -15.15 13.25
CA THR A 190 -1.82 -15.91 14.44
C THR A 190 -0.80 -15.16 15.30
N ARG A 191 0.25 -14.61 14.69
CA ARG A 191 1.25 -13.79 15.39
C ARG A 191 0.63 -12.60 16.10
N ILE A 192 -0.31 -11.89 15.46
CA ILE A 192 -1.01 -10.74 16.07
C ILE A 192 -1.87 -11.21 17.24
N LYS A 193 -2.59 -12.32 17.10
CA LYS A 193 -3.48 -12.86 18.17
C LYS A 193 -2.73 -13.45 19.34
N GLU A 194 -1.56 -14.03 19.10
CA GLU A 194 -0.71 -14.64 20.13
C GLU A 194 0.21 -13.62 20.82
N ALA A 195 0.48 -12.48 20.15
CA ALA A 195 1.20 -11.39 20.76
C ALA A 195 0.30 -10.81 21.88
N SER A 196 0.59 -11.19 23.12
CA SER A 196 -0.09 -10.66 24.32
C SER A 196 0.16 -9.17 24.53
N ASP A 197 1.07 -8.59 23.77
CA ASP A 197 1.41 -7.17 23.72
C ASP A 197 0.90 -6.54 22.43
N ALA A 198 0.42 -5.29 22.54
CA ALA A 198 0.02 -4.46 21.41
C ALA A 198 1.02 -4.52 20.25
N SER A 199 0.52 -4.51 19.01
CA SER A 199 1.35 -4.50 17.81
C SER A 199 2.38 -3.36 17.84
N ASP A 200 3.44 -3.45 17.05
CA ASP A 200 4.45 -2.38 16.96
C ASP A 200 3.82 -1.05 16.49
N PHE A 201 2.74 -1.12 15.72
CA PHE A 201 1.94 0.05 15.36
C PHE A 201 1.25 0.65 16.59
N ASP A 202 0.62 -0.17 17.45
CA ASP A 202 -0.09 0.29 18.64
C ASP A 202 0.89 0.85 19.68
N LYS A 203 2.05 0.21 19.86
CA LYS A 203 3.13 0.73 20.72
C LYS A 203 3.61 2.10 20.24
N THR A 204 3.81 2.24 18.93
CA THR A 204 4.20 3.51 18.31
C THR A 204 3.11 4.55 18.47
N ALA A 205 1.85 4.19 18.23
CA ALA A 205 0.71 5.10 18.39
C ALA A 205 0.55 5.56 19.86
N LYS A 206 0.69 4.66 20.83
CA LYS A 206 0.69 5.00 22.27
C LYS A 206 1.82 5.95 22.63
N LEU A 207 3.03 5.70 22.16
CA LEU A 207 4.16 6.59 22.38
C LEU A 207 3.92 7.98 21.79
N LEU A 208 3.40 8.04 20.56
CA LEU A 208 3.09 9.27 19.88
C LEU A 208 1.94 10.03 20.57
N SER A 209 0.97 9.34 21.18
CA SER A 209 -0.15 9.96 21.89
C SER A 209 0.26 10.70 23.17
N LEU A 210 1.44 10.42 23.73
CA LEU A 210 1.99 11.14 24.88
C LEU A 210 2.59 12.51 24.51
N ILE A 211 2.77 12.77 23.22
CA ILE A 211 3.35 14.02 22.73
C ILE A 211 2.27 15.12 22.75
N PRO A 212 2.56 16.33 23.27
CA PRO A 212 1.63 17.45 23.21
C PRO A 212 1.19 17.74 21.77
N GLY A 213 -0.11 18.00 21.55
CA GLY A 213 -0.70 18.06 20.22
C GLY A 213 -0.01 19.01 19.22
N VAL A 214 0.53 20.14 19.70
CA VAL A 214 1.30 21.08 18.84
C VAL A 214 2.61 20.44 18.35
N VAL A 215 3.33 19.77 19.25
CA VAL A 215 4.56 19.07 18.93
C VAL A 215 4.26 17.87 18.03
N PHE A 216 3.20 17.14 18.32
CA PHE A 216 2.76 16.01 17.48
C PHE A 216 2.42 16.46 16.06
N LYS A 217 1.72 17.59 15.89
CA LYS A 217 1.45 18.18 14.57
C LYS A 217 2.74 18.49 13.81
N PHE A 218 3.74 19.03 14.50
CA PHE A 218 5.05 19.29 13.91
C PHE A 218 5.76 17.99 13.50
N VAL A 219 5.74 16.97 14.37
CA VAL A 219 6.30 15.64 14.07
C VAL A 219 5.65 15.04 12.83
N VAL A 220 4.31 15.04 12.74
CA VAL A 220 3.59 14.54 11.56
C VAL A 220 3.96 15.36 10.31
N TRP A 221 4.11 16.67 10.42
CA TRP A 221 4.58 17.51 9.31
C TRP A 221 5.99 17.11 8.86
N VAL A 222 6.93 16.91 9.77
CA VAL A 222 8.29 16.45 9.47
C VAL A 222 8.25 15.08 8.79
N LEU A 223 7.45 14.13 9.28
CA LEU A 223 7.30 12.82 8.65
C LEU A 223 6.74 12.93 7.21
N LYS A 224 5.77 13.81 6.98
CA LYS A 224 5.25 14.08 5.62
C LYS A 224 6.32 14.67 4.69
N VAL A 225 7.15 15.58 5.20
CA VAL A 225 8.27 16.15 4.44
C VAL A 225 9.32 15.07 4.13
N MET A 226 9.66 14.24 5.11
CA MET A 226 10.58 13.12 4.90
C MET A 226 10.03 12.12 3.88
N ASP A 227 8.73 11.80 3.95
CA ASP A 227 8.10 10.91 2.98
C ASP A 227 8.08 11.53 1.57
N TYR A 228 7.79 12.83 1.48
CA TYR A 228 7.83 13.56 0.21
C TYR A 228 9.17 13.40 -0.52
N PHE A 229 10.29 13.44 0.20
CA PHE A 229 11.64 13.29 -0.34
C PHE A 229 12.17 11.84 -0.34
N GLY A 230 11.36 10.86 0.06
CA GLY A 230 11.77 9.45 0.14
C GLY A 230 12.77 9.15 1.26
N LEU A 231 12.78 9.95 2.32
CA LEU A 231 13.74 9.88 3.43
C LEU A 231 13.21 9.13 4.65
N LEU A 232 11.99 8.57 4.58
CA LEU A 232 11.47 7.77 5.68
C LEU A 232 12.30 6.50 5.88
N PRO A 233 12.71 6.20 7.11
CA PRO A 233 13.40 4.96 7.43
C PRO A 233 12.54 3.73 7.11
N LYS A 234 13.18 2.65 6.64
CA LYS A 234 12.49 1.41 6.27
C LYS A 234 11.58 0.87 7.38
N PHE A 235 12.04 0.90 8.64
CA PHE A 235 11.25 0.40 9.76
C PHE A 235 9.93 1.16 9.95
N LEU A 236 9.89 2.47 9.71
CA LEU A 236 8.65 3.25 9.76
C LEU A 236 7.71 2.91 8.61
N LEU A 237 8.25 2.67 7.41
CA LEU A 237 7.47 2.21 6.27
C LEU A 237 6.86 0.83 6.53
N GLU A 238 7.60 -0.08 7.17
CA GLU A 238 7.13 -1.43 7.51
C GLU A 238 6.00 -1.42 8.56
N VAL A 239 6.15 -0.64 9.62
CA VAL A 239 5.15 -0.55 10.70
C VAL A 239 3.91 0.23 10.26
N SER A 240 4.04 1.18 9.35
CA SER A 240 2.94 2.06 8.95
C SER A 240 1.93 1.35 8.03
N PRO A 241 0.65 1.25 8.41
CA PRO A 241 -0.39 0.71 7.54
C PRO A 241 -0.81 1.69 6.43
N PHE A 242 -0.33 2.94 6.48
CA PHE A 242 -0.61 3.98 5.49
C PHE A 242 0.36 3.95 4.30
N HIS A 243 1.37 3.08 4.35
CA HIS A 243 2.33 2.84 3.27
C HIS A 243 2.14 1.38 2.81
N GLY A 244 1.69 1.20 1.58
CA GLY A 244 1.41 -0.13 1.06
C GLY A 244 0.77 -0.08 -0.33
N SER A 245 0.43 -1.24 -0.87
CA SER A 245 -0.19 -1.37 -2.20
C SER A 245 -1.71 -1.27 -2.12
N ILE A 246 -2.30 -1.91 -1.14
CA ILE A 246 -3.74 -1.95 -0.94
C ILE A 246 -4.09 -2.04 0.54
N PHE A 247 -5.10 -1.29 0.96
CA PHE A 247 -5.77 -1.50 2.24
C PHE A 247 -7.08 -2.24 2.02
N PHE A 248 -7.32 -3.24 2.83
CA PHE A 248 -8.47 -4.10 2.68
C PHE A 248 -9.27 -4.19 3.97
N THR A 249 -10.58 -4.06 3.87
CA THR A 249 -11.45 -4.23 5.03
C THR A 249 -12.65 -5.09 4.72
N SER A 250 -13.09 -5.88 5.70
CA SER A 250 -14.27 -6.73 5.59
C SER A 250 -15.35 -6.28 6.55
N MET A 251 -16.46 -5.82 6.00
CA MET A 251 -17.68 -5.53 6.75
C MET A 251 -18.58 -6.77 6.88
N GLY A 252 -18.18 -7.88 6.24
CA GLY A 252 -18.98 -9.11 6.21
C GLY A 252 -19.23 -9.72 7.57
N SER A 253 -18.27 -9.67 8.49
CA SER A 253 -18.41 -10.13 9.87
C SER A 253 -19.33 -9.25 10.71
N LEU A 254 -19.48 -7.98 10.34
CA LEU A 254 -20.35 -7.01 11.00
C LEU A 254 -21.78 -7.02 10.44
N GLY A 255 -22.05 -7.78 9.37
CA GLY A 255 -23.36 -7.88 8.76
C GLY A 255 -23.84 -6.63 8.01
N ILE A 256 -22.94 -5.71 7.65
CA ILE A 256 -23.27 -4.45 6.96
C ILE A 256 -22.76 -4.44 5.52
N PRO A 257 -23.34 -3.57 4.65
CA PRO A 257 -22.81 -3.30 3.32
C PRO A 257 -21.36 -2.78 3.34
N PRO A 258 -20.64 -2.82 2.21
CA PRO A 258 -19.29 -2.26 2.16
C PRO A 258 -19.33 -0.74 2.34
N ILE A 259 -18.38 -0.23 3.10
CA ILE A 259 -18.19 1.21 3.27
C ILE A 259 -17.49 1.81 2.05
N VAL A 260 -17.78 3.08 1.76
CA VAL A 260 -17.00 3.88 0.80
C VAL A 260 -15.94 4.63 1.61
N HIS A 261 -14.73 4.10 1.63
CA HIS A 261 -13.66 4.63 2.45
C HIS A 261 -12.76 5.57 1.64
N HIS A 262 -12.38 6.70 2.24
CA HIS A 262 -11.42 7.63 1.65
C HIS A 262 -9.99 7.06 1.64
N LEU A 263 -9.15 7.58 0.76
CA LEU A 263 -7.70 7.36 0.85
C LEU A 263 -7.11 8.31 1.88
N TYR A 264 -6.03 7.88 2.54
CA TYR A 264 -5.36 8.70 3.54
C TYR A 264 -4.40 9.71 2.88
N ASP A 265 -4.40 10.96 3.35
CA ASP A 265 -3.43 11.98 2.93
C ASP A 265 -2.04 11.80 3.58
N PHE A 266 -1.92 10.91 4.54
CA PHE A 266 -0.66 10.48 5.11
C PHE A 266 -0.25 9.14 4.50
N GLY A 267 1.04 8.99 4.18
CA GLY A 267 1.58 7.79 3.54
C GLY A 267 1.41 7.78 2.02
N ASN A 268 1.42 6.60 1.43
CA ASN A 268 1.43 6.44 -0.04
C ASN A 268 0.50 5.32 -0.55
N LEU A 269 -0.47 4.92 0.26
CA LEU A 269 -1.42 3.85 -0.06
C LEU A 269 -2.37 4.29 -1.21
N PRO A 270 -2.35 3.65 -2.38
CA PRO A 270 -3.10 4.09 -3.54
C PRO A 270 -4.48 3.46 -3.69
N VAL A 271 -4.73 2.31 -3.05
CA VAL A 271 -5.98 1.54 -3.23
C VAL A 271 -6.57 1.17 -1.87
N PHE A 272 -7.86 1.40 -1.72
CA PHE A 272 -8.65 0.93 -0.58
C PHE A 272 -9.80 0.08 -1.08
N CYS A 273 -9.91 -1.16 -0.63
CA CYS A 273 -10.99 -2.06 -0.98
C CYS A 273 -11.78 -2.47 0.26
N ALA A 274 -13.10 -2.36 0.20
CA ALA A 274 -13.99 -2.86 1.23
C ALA A 274 -15.02 -3.80 0.63
N PHE A 275 -15.30 -4.92 1.30
CA PHE A 275 -16.41 -5.79 0.92
C PHE A 275 -17.39 -5.98 2.08
N GLY A 276 -18.69 -6.10 1.72
CA GLY A 276 -19.78 -6.17 2.66
C GLY A 276 -20.19 -7.58 3.05
N CYS A 277 -21.33 -7.66 3.74
CA CYS A 277 -21.94 -8.94 4.06
C CYS A 277 -22.52 -9.63 2.81
N LYS A 278 -22.66 -10.93 2.90
CA LYS A 278 -23.32 -11.75 1.88
C LYS A 278 -24.83 -11.51 1.92
N TYR A 279 -25.43 -11.42 0.76
CA TYR A 279 -26.89 -11.34 0.64
C TYR A 279 -27.42 -12.23 -0.48
N ARG A 280 -28.71 -12.47 -0.47
CA ARG A 280 -29.40 -13.24 -1.50
C ARG A 280 -30.25 -12.32 -2.35
N LYS A 281 -30.28 -12.57 -3.64
CA LYS A 281 -31.10 -11.85 -4.62
C LYS A 281 -31.85 -12.85 -5.48
N ASN A 282 -33.15 -12.62 -5.68
CA ASN A 282 -33.94 -13.39 -6.63
C ASN A 282 -33.80 -12.74 -8.00
N GLU A 283 -33.49 -13.55 -9.00
CA GLU A 283 -33.26 -13.11 -10.37
C GLU A 283 -33.95 -14.07 -11.34
N ILE A 284 -34.25 -13.61 -12.55
CA ILE A 284 -34.73 -14.45 -13.62
C ILE A 284 -33.53 -14.87 -14.46
N ASP A 285 -33.36 -16.17 -14.66
CA ASP A 285 -32.30 -16.72 -15.52
C ASP A 285 -32.63 -16.57 -17.02
N LEU A 286 -31.71 -17.00 -17.87
CA LEU A 286 -31.90 -16.91 -19.34
C LEU A 286 -33.06 -17.75 -19.85
N ASP A 287 -33.48 -18.77 -19.11
CA ASP A 287 -34.59 -19.67 -19.45
C ASP A 287 -35.91 -19.17 -18.87
N GLY A 288 -35.95 -18.01 -18.19
CA GLY A 288 -37.14 -17.42 -17.60
C GLY A 288 -37.50 -17.96 -16.22
N ASN A 289 -36.64 -18.77 -15.58
CA ASN A 289 -36.88 -19.33 -14.24
C ASN A 289 -36.45 -18.36 -13.15
N LEU A 290 -37.17 -18.34 -12.03
CA LEU A 290 -36.79 -17.62 -10.84
C LEU A 290 -35.68 -18.39 -10.12
N VAL A 291 -34.50 -17.79 -10.06
CA VAL A 291 -33.33 -18.35 -9.37
C VAL A 291 -32.87 -17.46 -8.23
N GLN A 292 -32.47 -18.04 -7.13
CA GLN A 292 -31.90 -17.32 -6.00
C GLN A 292 -30.36 -17.42 -6.06
N ARG A 293 -29.71 -16.26 -6.17
CA ARG A 293 -28.24 -16.16 -6.20
C ARG A 293 -27.71 -15.45 -4.97
N LYS A 294 -26.46 -15.72 -4.63
CA LYS A 294 -25.75 -15.07 -3.50
C LYS A 294 -24.76 -14.07 -4.06
N TYR A 295 -24.71 -12.91 -3.40
CA TYR A 295 -23.87 -11.80 -3.80
C TYR A 295 -23.07 -11.26 -2.61
N VAL A 296 -21.94 -10.62 -2.93
CA VAL A 296 -21.21 -9.72 -2.07
C VAL A 296 -20.96 -8.42 -2.84
N ASP A 297 -21.37 -7.31 -2.23
CA ASP A 297 -20.99 -6.00 -2.74
C ASP A 297 -19.60 -5.65 -2.26
N PHE A 298 -18.85 -4.93 -3.08
CA PHE A 298 -17.55 -4.36 -2.72
C PHE A 298 -17.42 -2.94 -3.27
N THR A 299 -16.59 -2.15 -2.60
CA THR A 299 -16.21 -0.81 -3.02
C THR A 299 -14.70 -0.75 -3.18
N VAL A 300 -14.25 -0.05 -4.20
CA VAL A 300 -12.83 0.26 -4.41
C VAL A 300 -12.68 1.75 -4.55
N ASN A 301 -11.77 2.31 -3.78
CA ASN A 301 -11.30 3.67 -3.95
C ASN A 301 -9.85 3.63 -4.41
N THR A 302 -9.56 4.32 -5.51
CA THR A 302 -8.25 4.32 -6.15
C THR A 302 -7.77 5.74 -6.38
N ASP A 303 -6.49 5.98 -6.14
CA ASP A 303 -5.81 7.19 -6.57
C ASP A 303 -5.68 7.19 -8.10
N GLU A 304 -6.42 8.05 -8.82
CA GLU A 304 -6.44 8.03 -10.29
C GLU A 304 -5.10 8.40 -10.93
N ARG A 305 -4.16 8.93 -10.15
CA ARG A 305 -2.82 9.30 -10.63
C ARG A 305 -1.90 8.09 -10.85
N ILE A 306 -2.24 6.90 -10.33
CA ILE A 306 -1.43 5.68 -10.55
C ILE A 306 -1.66 5.07 -11.92
N CYS A 307 -2.88 5.18 -12.46
CA CYS A 307 -3.26 4.70 -13.78
C CYS A 307 -4.54 5.42 -14.27
N ASP A 308 -4.74 5.47 -15.56
CA ASP A 308 -5.96 6.04 -16.15
C ASP A 308 -7.22 5.18 -15.89
N GLY A 309 -8.40 5.78 -16.12
CA GLY A 309 -9.68 5.14 -15.85
C GLY A 309 -9.95 3.90 -16.72
N PHE A 310 -9.45 3.85 -17.96
CA PHE A 310 -9.62 2.69 -18.84
C PHE A 310 -8.78 1.52 -18.35
N TYR A 311 -7.53 1.77 -17.97
CA TYR A 311 -6.65 0.76 -17.38
C TYR A 311 -7.25 0.19 -16.10
N PHE A 312 -7.69 1.08 -15.18
CA PHE A 312 -8.33 0.68 -13.92
C PHE A 312 -9.59 -0.16 -14.16
N ALA A 313 -10.49 0.28 -15.03
CA ALA A 313 -11.72 -0.45 -15.36
C ALA A 313 -11.43 -1.84 -15.96
N THR A 314 -10.40 -1.94 -16.80
CA THR A 314 -9.97 -3.20 -17.41
C THR A 314 -9.40 -4.15 -16.37
N ALA A 315 -8.55 -3.65 -15.47
CA ALA A 315 -8.00 -4.40 -14.35
C ALA A 315 -9.09 -4.89 -13.38
N LEU A 316 -10.06 -4.03 -13.05
CA LEU A 316 -11.19 -4.39 -12.19
C LEU A 316 -12.08 -5.49 -12.82
N LYS A 317 -12.36 -5.40 -14.12
CA LYS A 317 -13.05 -6.47 -14.86
C LYS A 317 -12.26 -7.77 -14.82
N HIS A 318 -10.94 -7.71 -14.92
CA HIS A 318 -10.09 -8.89 -14.85
C HIS A 318 -10.11 -9.52 -13.45
N MET A 319 -9.99 -8.72 -12.39
CA MET A 319 -10.13 -9.17 -11.01
C MET A 319 -11.51 -9.84 -10.77
N LYS A 320 -12.58 -9.22 -11.27
CA LYS A 320 -13.94 -9.75 -11.15
C LYS A 320 -14.11 -11.15 -11.78
N LYS A 321 -13.40 -11.42 -12.89
CA LYS A 321 -13.40 -12.78 -13.50
C LYS A 321 -12.83 -13.83 -12.55
N TYR A 322 -11.76 -13.53 -11.81
CA TYR A 322 -11.23 -14.43 -10.78
C TYR A 322 -12.19 -14.61 -9.61
N LEU A 323 -12.90 -13.55 -9.22
CA LEU A 323 -13.89 -13.65 -8.15
C LEU A 323 -15.11 -14.50 -8.55
N GLN A 324 -15.52 -14.47 -9.83
CA GLN A 324 -16.61 -15.26 -10.39
C GLN A 324 -16.18 -16.71 -10.69
N HIS A 325 -14.93 -16.92 -11.07
CA HIS A 325 -14.31 -18.19 -11.43
C HIS A 325 -13.04 -18.44 -10.61
N PRO A 326 -13.18 -18.65 -9.29
CA PRO A 326 -12.04 -18.71 -8.38
C PRO A 326 -11.16 -19.95 -8.58
N GLU A 327 -11.64 -21.00 -9.23
CA GLU A 327 -10.85 -22.17 -9.66
C GLU A 327 -9.66 -21.78 -10.55
N ARG A 328 -9.77 -20.68 -11.29
CA ARG A 328 -8.68 -20.16 -12.12
C ARG A 328 -7.50 -19.60 -11.32
N LEU A 329 -7.68 -19.37 -10.02
CA LEU A 329 -6.59 -18.96 -9.14
C LEU A 329 -5.57 -20.07 -8.90
N ASP A 330 -5.96 -21.34 -9.11
CA ASP A 330 -5.10 -22.51 -9.00
C ASP A 330 -4.32 -22.81 -10.30
N GLU A 331 -4.72 -22.18 -11.41
CA GLU A 331 -4.01 -22.30 -12.68
C GLU A 331 -2.63 -21.61 -12.59
N PRO A 332 -1.61 -22.10 -13.30
CA PRO A 332 -0.34 -21.40 -13.44
C PRO A 332 -0.55 -19.97 -13.93
N LEU A 333 0.34 -19.07 -13.56
CA LEU A 333 0.35 -17.72 -14.13
C LEU A 333 0.72 -17.78 -15.61
N ASP A 334 -0.12 -17.17 -16.45
CA ASP A 334 0.14 -17.06 -17.87
C ASP A 334 1.35 -16.17 -18.14
N GLU A 335 1.42 -15.02 -17.47
CA GLU A 335 2.43 -13.98 -17.67
C GLU A 335 2.52 -13.04 -16.47
N VAL A 336 3.72 -12.59 -16.16
CA VAL A 336 3.97 -11.45 -15.27
C VAL A 336 4.41 -10.27 -16.13
N VAL A 337 3.55 -9.25 -16.20
CA VAL A 337 3.83 -8.05 -16.98
C VAL A 337 4.69 -7.10 -16.15
N LYS A 338 5.81 -6.65 -16.73
CA LYS A 338 6.65 -5.63 -16.10
C LYS A 338 6.04 -4.25 -16.27
N ASP A 339 6.13 -3.45 -15.22
CA ASP A 339 5.74 -2.05 -15.30
C ASP A 339 6.74 -1.24 -16.13
N VAL A 340 6.28 -0.11 -16.68
CA VAL A 340 7.10 0.83 -17.45
C VAL A 340 8.29 1.34 -16.61
N ASP A 341 9.33 1.80 -17.31
CA ASP A 341 10.55 2.32 -16.66
C ASP A 341 10.42 3.75 -16.12
#